data_96debeddc262630898482fdfb9b93993
#
_entry.id   96debeddc262630898482fdfb9b93993
#
_cell.length_a   1.000
_cell.length_b   1.000
_cell.length_c   1.000
_cell.angle_alpha   90.00
_cell.angle_beta   90.00
_cell.angle_gamma   90.00
#
_symmetry.space_group_name_H-M   'P 1'
#
loop_
_entity.id
_entity.type
_entity.pdbx_description
1 polymer ?
#
loop_
_entity_poly.entity_id
_entity_poly.type
_entity_poly.pdbx_seq_one_letter_code
_entity_poly.pdbx_strand_id
1 'polypeptide(L)'
;VSKTGENLRTAFAGESQARNKYTFFAKVAREAGLEQIAAIFEETADNEKAHAERIFNFLKALGDTKQNLRTAIEGEHYECAEMYPGFEKVAREEGLTEIADFFREVAEVEERHEKRYRRLLKNLEENKVFKKDQVVKWKCRNCGYVHEGKEAPQECPACGYPQSYYELLCENY
;
A
#
# COMPACT_ATOMS: atom_id res chain seq x y z
N VAL A 1 14.96 1.30 -23.85
CA VAL A 1 15.01 0.39 -22.69
C VAL A 1 15.89 -0.80 -23.08
N SER A 2 16.81 -1.26 -22.21
CA SER A 2 17.65 -2.42 -22.52
C SER A 2 16.84 -3.72 -22.37
N LYS A 3 17.20 -4.76 -23.13
CA LYS A 3 16.56 -6.09 -23.01
C LYS A 3 16.63 -6.64 -21.58
N THR A 4 17.72 -6.40 -20.86
CA THR A 4 17.84 -6.75 -19.43
C THR A 4 16.83 -5.98 -18.58
N GLY A 5 16.59 -4.70 -18.85
CA GLY A 5 15.59 -3.91 -18.14
C GLY A 5 14.16 -4.39 -18.40
N GLU A 6 13.85 -4.88 -19.60
CA GLU A 6 12.58 -5.53 -19.90
C GLU A 6 12.44 -6.86 -19.16
N ASN A 7 13.49 -7.68 -19.15
CA ASN A 7 13.52 -8.94 -18.41
C ASN A 7 13.30 -8.72 -16.90
N LEU A 8 13.94 -7.69 -16.31
CA LEU A 8 13.72 -7.34 -14.90
C LEU A 8 12.27 -6.95 -14.62
N ARG A 9 11.62 -6.16 -15.48
CA ARG A 9 10.20 -5.82 -15.31
C ARG A 9 9.30 -7.04 -15.41
N THR A 10 9.56 -7.92 -16.38
CA THR A 10 8.82 -9.17 -16.53
C THR A 10 9.00 -10.07 -15.31
N ALA A 11 10.22 -10.20 -14.81
CA ALA A 11 10.49 -10.98 -13.61
C ALA A 11 9.80 -10.38 -12.38
N PHE A 12 9.87 -9.05 -12.17
CA PHE A 12 9.16 -8.38 -11.07
C PHE A 12 7.66 -8.65 -11.11
N ALA A 13 7.03 -8.58 -12.28
CA ALA A 13 5.61 -8.90 -12.44
C ALA A 13 5.32 -10.37 -12.12
N GLY A 14 6.17 -11.30 -12.58
CA GLY A 14 6.05 -12.73 -12.30
C GLY A 14 6.10 -13.05 -10.81
N GLU A 15 7.14 -12.59 -10.12
CA GLU A 15 7.33 -12.79 -8.67
C GLU A 15 6.19 -12.16 -7.84
N SER A 16 5.74 -10.95 -8.22
CA SER A 16 4.63 -10.28 -7.55
C SER A 16 3.32 -11.06 -7.67
N GLN A 17 3.05 -11.65 -8.84
CA GLN A 17 1.89 -12.52 -9.05
C GLN A 17 2.03 -13.84 -8.30
N ALA A 18 3.19 -14.48 -8.31
CA ALA A 18 3.47 -15.73 -7.61
C ALA A 18 3.24 -15.56 -6.10
N ARG A 19 3.76 -14.49 -5.51
CA ARG A 19 3.54 -14.12 -4.10
C ARG A 19 2.04 -14.11 -3.76
N ASN A 20 1.24 -13.39 -4.54
CA ASN A 20 -0.20 -13.30 -4.26
C ASN A 20 -0.90 -14.65 -4.44
N LYS A 21 -0.61 -15.39 -5.53
CA LYS A 21 -1.19 -16.73 -5.79
C LYS A 21 -0.90 -17.70 -4.65
N TYR A 22 0.34 -17.75 -4.15
CA TYR A 22 0.70 -18.67 -3.07
C TYR A 22 0.04 -18.31 -1.75
N THR A 23 -0.17 -17.03 -1.45
CA THR A 23 -0.98 -16.60 -0.31
C THR A 23 -2.43 -17.09 -0.42
N PHE A 24 -3.02 -17.05 -1.62
CA PHE A 24 -4.37 -17.59 -1.84
C PHE A 24 -4.40 -19.12 -1.75
N PHE A 25 -3.38 -19.82 -2.26
CA PHE A 25 -3.28 -21.26 -2.15
C PHE A 25 -3.08 -21.74 -0.70
N ALA A 26 -2.31 -20.99 0.10
CA ALA A 26 -2.15 -21.24 1.53
C ALA A 26 -3.49 -21.18 2.27
N LYS A 27 -4.34 -20.20 1.94
CA LYS A 27 -5.68 -20.10 2.52
C LYS A 27 -6.52 -21.35 2.23
N VAL A 28 -6.56 -21.80 0.98
CA VAL A 28 -7.30 -23.02 0.58
C VAL A 28 -6.77 -24.26 1.28
N ALA A 29 -5.44 -24.41 1.38
CA ALA A 29 -4.83 -25.55 2.08
C ALA A 29 -5.20 -25.56 3.57
N ARG A 30 -5.23 -24.38 4.22
CA ARG A 30 -5.63 -24.25 5.63
C ARG A 30 -7.09 -24.59 5.85
N GLU A 31 -7.99 -24.14 4.97
CA GLU A 31 -9.40 -24.49 5.02
C GLU A 31 -9.64 -26.01 4.85
N ALA A 32 -8.74 -26.69 4.15
CA ALA A 32 -8.74 -28.15 4.01
C ALA A 32 -8.05 -28.90 5.17
N GLY A 33 -7.54 -28.20 6.22
CA GLY A 33 -6.84 -28.80 7.34
C GLY A 33 -5.41 -29.24 7.02
N LEU A 34 -4.82 -28.75 5.93
CA LEU A 34 -3.48 -29.14 5.45
C LEU A 34 -2.43 -28.07 5.85
N GLU A 35 -2.22 -27.89 7.17
CA GLU A 35 -1.38 -26.83 7.75
C GLU A 35 0.08 -26.85 7.24
N GLN A 36 0.68 -28.02 7.04
CA GLN A 36 2.04 -28.11 6.50
C GLN A 36 2.11 -27.56 5.05
N ILE A 37 1.12 -27.86 4.22
CA ILE A 37 1.07 -27.38 2.84
C ILE A 37 0.83 -25.87 2.85
N ALA A 38 -0.06 -25.38 3.72
CA ALA A 38 -0.32 -23.95 3.87
C ALA A 38 0.95 -23.19 4.29
N ALA A 39 1.69 -23.69 5.26
CA ALA A 39 2.95 -23.09 5.73
C ALA A 39 4.01 -23.05 4.63
N ILE A 40 4.13 -24.10 3.80
CA ILE A 40 5.08 -24.13 2.67
C ILE A 40 4.70 -23.07 1.62
N PHE A 41 3.40 -22.91 1.31
CA PHE A 41 2.96 -21.84 0.41
C PHE A 41 3.25 -20.45 0.96
N GLU A 42 3.04 -20.20 2.25
CA GLU A 42 3.33 -18.93 2.90
C GLU A 42 4.84 -18.62 2.89
N GLU A 43 5.68 -19.59 3.24
CA GLU A 43 7.14 -19.46 3.16
C GLU A 43 7.58 -19.12 1.74
N THR A 44 7.06 -19.84 0.74
CA THR A 44 7.39 -19.59 -0.66
C THR A 44 6.91 -18.19 -1.09
N ALA A 45 5.70 -17.75 -0.68
CA ALA A 45 5.22 -16.40 -0.95
C ALA A 45 6.14 -15.30 -0.38
N ASP A 46 6.73 -15.52 0.79
CA ASP A 46 7.72 -14.61 1.37
C ASP A 46 9.05 -14.63 0.61
N ASN A 47 9.46 -15.77 0.07
CA ASN A 47 10.64 -15.88 -0.79
C ASN A 47 10.43 -15.09 -2.10
N GLU A 48 9.27 -15.22 -2.75
CA GLU A 48 8.94 -14.47 -3.97
C GLU A 48 8.87 -12.95 -3.73
N LYS A 49 8.40 -12.53 -2.55
CA LYS A 49 8.48 -11.13 -2.13
C LYS A 49 9.94 -10.64 -2.06
N ALA A 50 10.85 -11.45 -1.52
CA ALA A 50 12.28 -11.09 -1.43
C ALA A 50 12.93 -11.00 -2.81
N HIS A 51 12.58 -11.92 -3.73
CA HIS A 51 13.01 -11.86 -5.14
C HIS A 51 12.51 -10.58 -5.81
N ALA A 52 11.20 -10.28 -5.70
CA ALA A 52 10.61 -9.07 -6.24
C ALA A 52 11.29 -7.79 -5.71
N GLU A 53 11.55 -7.70 -4.40
CA GLU A 53 12.25 -6.57 -3.79
C GLU A 53 13.67 -6.40 -4.36
N ARG A 54 14.41 -7.49 -4.55
CA ARG A 54 15.75 -7.44 -5.14
C ARG A 54 15.72 -6.95 -6.58
N ILE A 55 14.75 -7.42 -7.38
CA ILE A 55 14.56 -6.99 -8.77
C ILE A 55 14.18 -5.51 -8.82
N PHE A 56 13.29 -5.06 -7.93
CA PHE A 56 12.85 -3.67 -7.82
C PHE A 56 14.03 -2.72 -7.53
N ASN A 57 14.96 -3.17 -6.68
CA ASN A 57 16.21 -2.45 -6.41
C ASN A 57 17.12 -2.37 -7.65
N PHE A 58 17.26 -3.44 -8.46
CA PHE A 58 18.00 -3.39 -9.72
C PHE A 58 17.35 -2.43 -10.73
N LEU A 59 16.05 -2.32 -10.74
CA LEU A 59 15.31 -1.34 -11.55
C LEU A 59 15.49 0.10 -11.06
N LYS A 60 16.10 0.31 -9.88
CA LYS A 60 16.21 1.62 -9.20
C LYS A 60 14.85 2.29 -9.02
N ALA A 61 13.83 1.49 -8.81
CA ALA A 61 12.45 1.96 -8.68
C ALA A 61 12.08 2.33 -7.23
N LEU A 62 12.89 1.91 -6.25
CA LEU A 62 12.72 2.30 -4.84
C LEU A 62 13.46 3.63 -4.60
N GLY A 63 12.69 4.67 -4.32
CA GLY A 63 13.19 5.99 -3.98
C GLY A 63 13.10 6.33 -2.49
N ASP A 64 13.31 7.59 -2.15
CA ASP A 64 12.97 8.10 -0.82
C ASP A 64 11.44 8.15 -0.60
N THR A 65 11.01 8.47 0.62
CA THR A 65 9.58 8.50 0.97
C THR A 65 8.77 9.44 0.07
N LYS A 66 9.32 10.60 -0.31
CA LYS A 66 8.62 11.56 -1.19
C LYS A 66 8.48 11.01 -2.61
N GLN A 67 9.54 10.43 -3.14
CA GLN A 67 9.54 9.80 -4.46
C GLN A 67 8.57 8.62 -4.50
N ASN A 68 8.59 7.75 -3.48
CA ASN A 68 7.68 6.62 -3.39
C ASN A 68 6.21 7.05 -3.29
N LEU A 69 5.90 8.12 -2.54
CA LEU A 69 4.55 8.69 -2.49
C LEU A 69 4.12 9.24 -3.86
N ARG A 70 5.02 9.91 -4.60
CA ARG A 70 4.70 10.39 -5.96
C ARG A 70 4.43 9.24 -6.91
N THR A 71 5.28 8.22 -6.90
CA THR A 71 5.08 7.01 -7.73
C THR A 71 3.77 6.30 -7.39
N ALA A 72 3.42 6.20 -6.10
CA ALA A 72 2.14 5.64 -5.69
C ALA A 72 0.96 6.50 -6.21
N ILE A 73 1.02 7.83 -6.08
CA ILE A 73 -0.01 8.74 -6.61
C ILE A 73 -0.20 8.56 -8.13
N GLU A 74 0.91 8.46 -8.88
CA GLU A 74 0.86 8.24 -10.33
C GLU A 74 0.23 6.89 -10.70
N GLY A 75 0.56 5.83 -9.96
CA GLY A 75 -0.02 4.50 -10.13
C GLY A 75 -1.53 4.50 -9.88
N GLU A 76 -1.96 4.93 -8.70
CA GLU A 76 -3.38 4.98 -8.33
C GLU A 76 -4.19 5.88 -9.28
N HIS A 77 -3.59 7.02 -9.69
CA HIS A 77 -4.24 7.90 -10.66
C HIS A 77 -4.46 7.20 -12.01
N TYR A 78 -3.44 6.51 -12.54
CA TYR A 78 -3.59 5.74 -13.77
C TYR A 78 -4.65 4.65 -13.65
N GLU A 79 -4.68 3.94 -12.52
CA GLU A 79 -5.66 2.89 -12.27
C GLU A 79 -7.08 3.42 -12.21
N CYS A 80 -7.34 4.51 -11.48
CA CYS A 80 -8.69 5.06 -11.35
C CYS A 80 -9.15 5.90 -12.54
N ALA A 81 -8.25 6.59 -13.25
CA ALA A 81 -8.62 7.51 -14.32
C ALA A 81 -8.63 6.87 -15.73
N GLU A 82 -7.80 5.83 -15.94
CA GLU A 82 -7.59 5.25 -17.28
C GLU A 82 -7.85 3.74 -17.32
N MET A 83 -7.15 2.98 -16.48
CA MET A 83 -7.11 1.51 -16.56
C MET A 83 -8.47 0.89 -16.25
N TYR A 84 -9.00 1.08 -15.04
CA TYR A 84 -10.27 0.48 -14.64
C TYR A 84 -11.48 1.01 -15.41
N PRO A 85 -11.60 2.33 -15.72
CA PRO A 85 -12.66 2.80 -16.62
C PRO A 85 -12.60 2.17 -18.00
N GLY A 86 -11.39 1.95 -18.55
CA GLY A 86 -11.21 1.22 -19.81
C GLY A 86 -11.67 -0.23 -19.72
N PHE A 87 -11.32 -0.93 -18.63
CA PHE A 87 -11.72 -2.33 -18.40
C PHE A 87 -13.22 -2.46 -18.15
N GLU A 88 -13.82 -1.55 -17.39
CA GLU A 88 -15.28 -1.48 -17.19
C GLU A 88 -16.02 -1.41 -18.52
N LYS A 89 -15.58 -0.50 -19.41
CA LYS A 89 -16.20 -0.32 -20.72
C LYS A 89 -16.18 -1.61 -21.52
N VAL A 90 -15.03 -2.27 -21.61
CA VAL A 90 -14.88 -3.53 -22.36
C VAL A 90 -15.77 -4.62 -21.75
N ALA A 91 -15.77 -4.78 -20.43
CA ALA A 91 -16.60 -5.78 -19.76
C ALA A 91 -18.10 -5.57 -20.01
N ARG A 92 -18.55 -4.29 -20.07
CA ARG A 92 -19.95 -3.97 -20.43
C ARG A 92 -20.27 -4.32 -21.90
N GLU A 93 -19.34 -4.03 -22.82
CA GLU A 93 -19.51 -4.39 -24.26
C GLU A 93 -19.57 -5.90 -24.44
N GLU A 94 -18.87 -6.69 -23.61
CA GLU A 94 -18.92 -8.16 -23.60
C GLU A 94 -20.11 -8.75 -22.81
N GLY A 95 -20.92 -7.91 -22.16
CA GLY A 95 -22.08 -8.34 -21.37
C GLY A 95 -21.72 -8.89 -19.98
N LEU A 96 -20.49 -8.69 -19.51
CA LEU A 96 -19.98 -9.16 -18.21
C LEU A 96 -20.27 -8.16 -17.11
N THR A 97 -21.54 -7.96 -16.76
CA THR A 97 -22.02 -6.88 -15.88
C THR A 97 -21.36 -6.92 -14.49
N GLU A 98 -21.25 -8.10 -13.86
CA GLU A 98 -20.65 -8.26 -12.53
C GLU A 98 -19.17 -7.82 -12.54
N ILE A 99 -18.42 -8.19 -13.58
CA ILE A 99 -17.02 -7.79 -13.74
C ILE A 99 -16.90 -6.29 -14.01
N ALA A 100 -17.80 -5.73 -14.82
CA ALA A 100 -17.84 -4.29 -15.09
C ALA A 100 -18.12 -3.48 -13.81
N ASP A 101 -19.09 -3.92 -13.01
CA ASP A 101 -19.39 -3.29 -11.72
C ASP A 101 -18.21 -3.38 -10.76
N PHE A 102 -17.53 -4.51 -10.69
CA PHE A 102 -16.29 -4.68 -9.92
C PHE A 102 -15.22 -3.66 -10.35
N PHE A 103 -14.96 -3.51 -11.66
CA PHE A 103 -13.97 -2.54 -12.14
C PHE A 103 -14.33 -1.09 -11.78
N ARG A 104 -15.60 -0.72 -11.89
CA ARG A 104 -16.08 0.61 -11.47
C ARG A 104 -15.83 0.83 -9.98
N GLU A 105 -16.20 -0.14 -9.13
CA GLU A 105 -16.06 -0.01 -7.67
C GLU A 105 -14.60 0.02 -7.23
N VAL A 106 -13.72 -0.76 -7.88
CA VAL A 106 -12.29 -0.68 -7.62
C VAL A 106 -11.72 0.68 -8.05
N ALA A 107 -12.13 1.23 -9.18
CA ALA A 107 -11.71 2.58 -9.58
C ALA A 107 -12.00 3.63 -8.50
N GLU A 108 -13.15 3.55 -7.83
CA GLU A 108 -13.48 4.43 -6.69
C GLU A 108 -12.57 4.20 -5.47
N VAL A 109 -12.10 2.99 -5.25
CA VAL A 109 -11.15 2.67 -4.18
C VAL A 109 -9.79 3.29 -4.49
N GLU A 110 -9.28 3.14 -5.72
CA GLU A 110 -7.99 3.68 -6.14
C GLU A 110 -8.00 5.22 -6.15
N GLU A 111 -9.13 5.86 -6.47
CA GLU A 111 -9.27 7.31 -6.29
C GLU A 111 -9.12 7.74 -4.81
N ARG A 112 -9.60 6.94 -3.87
CA ARG A 112 -9.42 7.19 -2.42
C ARG A 112 -7.96 6.98 -1.99
N HIS A 113 -7.28 5.98 -2.55
CA HIS A 113 -5.85 5.74 -2.32
C HIS A 113 -5.02 6.92 -2.84
N GLU A 114 -5.27 7.37 -4.06
CA GLU A 114 -4.64 8.55 -4.64
C GLU A 114 -4.80 9.79 -3.73
N LYS A 115 -6.04 10.11 -3.33
CA LYS A 115 -6.34 11.23 -2.44
C LYS A 115 -5.60 11.12 -1.10
N ARG A 116 -5.48 9.89 -0.56
CA ARG A 116 -4.75 9.60 0.67
C ARG A 116 -3.26 9.88 0.51
N TYR A 117 -2.62 9.35 -0.55
CA TYR A 117 -1.20 9.56 -0.79
C TYR A 117 -0.87 11.02 -1.10
N ARG A 118 -1.71 11.74 -1.85
CA ARG A 118 -1.56 13.18 -2.07
C ARG A 118 -1.58 13.97 -0.75
N ARG A 119 -2.46 13.60 0.17
CA ARG A 119 -2.54 14.24 1.50
C ARG A 119 -1.30 13.95 2.35
N LEU A 120 -0.79 12.71 2.31
CA LEU A 120 0.44 12.34 3.01
C LEU A 120 1.66 13.07 2.44
N LEU A 121 1.79 13.13 1.11
CA LEU A 121 2.87 13.86 0.46
C LEU A 121 2.84 15.34 0.82
N LYS A 122 1.67 15.98 0.77
CA LYS A 122 1.49 17.37 1.18
C LYS A 122 1.92 17.59 2.64
N ASN A 123 1.49 16.74 3.57
CA ASN A 123 1.90 16.84 4.96
C ASN A 123 3.42 16.73 5.13
N LEU A 124 4.07 15.86 4.34
CA LEU A 124 5.52 15.69 4.40
C LEU A 124 6.25 16.91 3.82
N GLU A 125 5.77 17.47 2.71
CA GLU A 125 6.37 18.65 2.05
C GLU A 125 6.21 19.92 2.89
N GLU A 126 5.09 20.04 3.60
CA GLU A 126 4.79 21.19 4.47
C GLU A 126 5.30 21.02 5.91
N ASN A 127 6.05 19.94 6.23
CA ASN A 127 6.48 19.57 7.58
C ASN A 127 5.30 19.46 8.58
N LYS A 128 4.17 18.97 8.11
CA LYS A 128 2.93 18.82 8.88
C LYS A 128 2.63 17.38 9.31
N VAL A 129 3.60 16.46 9.21
CA VAL A 129 3.41 15.07 9.66
C VAL A 129 3.15 15.04 11.16
N PHE A 130 3.99 15.71 11.96
CA PHE A 130 3.90 15.74 13.41
C PHE A 130 3.47 17.11 13.96
N LYS A 131 3.04 18.03 13.09
CA LYS A 131 2.61 19.37 13.43
C LYS A 131 1.35 19.74 12.67
N LYS A 132 0.45 20.50 13.31
CA LYS A 132 -0.78 21.02 12.69
C LYS A 132 -0.97 22.51 13.05
N ASP A 133 -1.74 23.20 12.23
CA ASP A 133 -2.03 24.62 12.44
C ASP A 133 -2.94 24.83 13.65
N GLN A 134 -3.74 23.81 13.99
CA GLN A 134 -4.65 23.81 15.14
C GLN A 134 -4.23 22.78 16.17
N VAL A 135 -4.74 22.91 17.39
CA VAL A 135 -4.62 21.91 18.45
C VAL A 135 -5.38 20.66 18.02
N VAL A 136 -4.72 19.52 18.07
CA VAL A 136 -5.26 18.20 17.73
C VAL A 136 -4.82 17.17 18.77
N LYS A 137 -5.44 16.01 18.76
CA LYS A 137 -5.06 14.88 19.62
C LYS A 137 -4.08 13.97 18.87
N TRP A 138 -2.93 13.75 19.47
CA TRP A 138 -1.86 12.87 19.02
C TRP A 138 -1.84 11.61 19.87
N LYS A 139 -1.95 10.45 19.24
CA LYS A 139 -1.89 9.15 19.91
C LYS A 139 -0.56 8.48 19.66
N CYS A 140 0.12 8.04 20.72
CA CYS A 140 1.30 7.20 20.62
C CYS A 140 0.90 5.79 20.20
N ARG A 141 1.41 5.31 19.06
CA ARG A 141 1.12 3.97 18.51
C ARG A 141 1.66 2.83 19.36
N ASN A 142 2.66 3.10 20.21
CA ASN A 142 3.24 2.07 21.08
C ASN A 142 2.39 1.82 22.34
N CYS A 143 2.01 2.87 23.08
CA CYS A 143 1.37 2.71 24.39
C CYS A 143 -0.03 3.29 24.51
N GLY A 144 -0.54 3.97 23.47
CA GLY A 144 -1.88 4.57 23.47
C GLY A 144 -1.97 5.92 24.17
N TYR A 145 -0.87 6.47 24.76
CA TYR A 145 -0.88 7.80 25.37
C TYR A 145 -1.36 8.86 24.37
N VAL A 146 -2.26 9.73 24.82
CA VAL A 146 -2.82 10.83 24.03
C VAL A 146 -2.30 12.16 24.52
N HIS A 147 -1.72 12.93 23.60
CA HIS A 147 -1.27 14.31 23.81
C HIS A 147 -2.18 15.26 23.03
N GLU A 148 -2.57 16.37 23.66
CA GLU A 148 -3.33 17.43 22.99
C GLU A 148 -2.43 18.65 22.77
N GLY A 149 -2.24 19.03 21.50
CA GLY A 149 -1.34 20.11 21.12
C GLY A 149 -1.24 20.31 19.61
N LYS A 150 -0.57 21.38 19.18
CA LYS A 150 -0.29 21.63 17.76
C LYS A 150 0.80 20.72 17.19
N GLU A 151 1.63 20.17 18.05
CA GLU A 151 2.77 19.33 17.67
C GLU A 151 2.81 18.09 18.56
N ALA A 152 3.13 16.95 17.97
CA ALA A 152 3.37 15.71 18.69
C ALA A 152 4.63 15.84 19.55
N PRO A 153 4.67 15.31 20.79
CA PRO A 153 5.86 15.33 21.64
C PRO A 153 7.07 14.70 20.94
N GLN A 154 8.28 15.22 21.19
CA GLN A 154 9.52 14.65 20.67
C GLN A 154 9.77 13.23 21.22
N GLU A 155 9.34 13.01 22.46
CA GLU A 155 9.39 11.72 23.15
C GLU A 155 8.09 11.53 23.93
N CYS A 156 7.59 10.30 23.91
CA CYS A 156 6.35 9.95 24.63
C CYS A 156 6.63 9.93 26.14
N PRO A 157 5.92 10.76 26.95
CA PRO A 157 6.17 10.83 28.39
C PRO A 157 5.76 9.55 29.14
N ALA A 158 4.94 8.71 28.53
CA ALA A 158 4.49 7.47 29.15
C ALA A 158 5.40 6.26 28.85
N CYS A 159 6.07 6.21 27.69
CA CYS A 159 6.83 5.02 27.28
C CYS A 159 8.20 5.30 26.64
N GLY A 160 8.64 6.57 26.53
CA GLY A 160 9.95 6.93 26.00
C GLY A 160 10.11 6.75 24.46
N TYR A 161 9.05 6.40 23.74
CA TYR A 161 9.13 6.22 22.30
C TYR A 161 9.19 7.56 21.56
N PRO A 162 9.95 7.66 20.44
CA PRO A 162 10.17 8.92 19.75
C PRO A 162 8.91 9.44 19.05
N GLN A 163 8.93 10.72 18.65
CA GLN A 163 7.87 11.42 17.92
C GLN A 163 7.34 10.63 16.70
N SER A 164 8.20 9.86 16.04
CA SER A 164 7.84 9.03 14.89
C SER A 164 6.74 8.00 15.16
N TYR A 165 6.46 7.70 16.42
CA TYR A 165 5.38 6.81 16.86
C TYR A 165 4.04 7.52 17.09
N TYR A 166 3.95 8.82 16.87
CA TYR A 166 2.68 9.54 17.00
C TYR A 166 1.89 9.57 15.69
N GLU A 167 0.60 9.46 15.82
CA GLU A 167 -0.39 9.66 14.76
C GLU A 167 -1.54 10.54 15.27
N LEU A 168 -2.35 11.09 14.36
CA LEU A 168 -3.59 11.74 14.76
C LEU A 168 -4.55 10.71 15.35
N LEU A 169 -5.11 11.01 16.52
CA LEU A 169 -6.15 10.18 17.11
C LEU A 169 -7.37 10.16 16.19
N CYS A 170 -7.83 8.97 15.83
CA CYS A 170 -9.05 8.74 15.09
C CYS A 170 -9.98 7.88 15.97
N GLU A 171 -11.14 8.42 16.32
CA GLU A 171 -12.20 7.75 17.10
C GLU A 171 -13.45 7.76 16.23
N ASN A 172 -13.65 6.72 15.46
CA ASN A 172 -14.76 6.58 14.52
C ASN A 172 -15.62 5.31 14.78
N TYR A 173 -15.66 4.87 16.01
CA TYR A 173 -16.46 3.75 16.50
C TYR A 173 -17.66 4.21 17.32
#